data_a3fd02af5dfc78ec8800a09d4f731b20
#
_entry.id   a3fd02af5dfc78ec8800a09d4f731b20
#
_cell.length_a   1.000
_cell.length_b   1.000
_cell.length_c   1.000
_cell.angle_alpha   90.00
_cell.angle_beta   90.00
_cell.angle_gamma   90.00
#
_symmetry.space_group_name_H-M   'P 1'
#
loop_
_entity.id
_entity.type
_entity.pdbx_description
1 polymer ?
#
loop_
_entity_poly.entity_id
_entity_poly.type
_entity_poly.pdbx_seq_one_letter_code
_entity_poly.pdbx_strand_id
1 'polypeptide(L)'
;MFTKTAKFYDAIYSFKDYPKEAQRIHEVIESHLKSGGNDLVDVACGTGKHLFEFTKWFNVYGVDIDPELLKIASGPIQEERLYEGDMRTFELGFKVDVVTCLFSSVAYMTTLDEMRKAVANMVRHLKPGGVFVMEPFLYPESWTPGFLHFLHVDEPELKIARMSRSEQEGKVAVLNFEYLIGTLDGVFRESERHELGLFHQNEYEEAMSECGLTVDYDPIGPMGRGLFVGVK
;
A
#
# COMPACT_ATOMS: atom_id res chain seq x y z
N MET A 1 -1.02 -6.08 10.41
CA MET A 1 -0.04 -5.00 10.14
C MET A 1 1.34 -5.48 10.56
N PHE A 2 2.41 -5.07 9.88
CA PHE A 2 3.79 -5.53 10.08
C PHE A 2 4.47 -4.80 11.26
N THR A 3 4.04 -5.03 12.49
CA THR A 3 4.60 -4.34 13.67
C THR A 3 5.85 -5.01 14.23
N LYS A 4 5.89 -6.36 14.26
CA LYS A 4 7.02 -7.12 14.84
C LYS A 4 8.14 -7.37 13.83
N THR A 5 7.78 -7.45 12.55
CA THR A 5 8.70 -7.75 11.45
C THR A 5 9.04 -6.54 10.59
N ALA A 6 8.65 -5.31 11.00
CA ALA A 6 8.90 -4.06 10.26
C ALA A 6 10.37 -3.92 9.81
N LYS A 7 11.33 -4.20 10.70
CA LYS A 7 12.77 -4.14 10.38
C LYS A 7 13.24 -5.16 9.32
N PHE A 8 12.45 -6.18 9.03
CA PHE A 8 12.74 -7.18 8.01
C PHE A 8 11.89 -7.03 6.76
N TYR A 9 11.01 -6.01 6.74
CA TYR A 9 10.04 -5.80 5.67
C TYR A 9 10.71 -5.76 4.29
N ASP A 10 11.76 -4.98 4.14
CA ASP A 10 12.46 -4.83 2.86
C ASP A 10 13.13 -6.13 2.39
N ALA A 11 13.69 -6.92 3.29
CA ALA A 11 14.25 -8.22 2.98
C ALA A 11 13.16 -9.24 2.58
N ILE A 12 12.04 -9.26 3.29
CA ILE A 12 10.88 -10.12 3.01
C ILE A 12 10.29 -9.83 1.61
N TYR A 13 10.28 -8.55 1.18
CA TYR A 13 9.73 -8.11 -0.10
C TYR A 13 10.81 -7.72 -1.12
N SER A 14 12.05 -8.23 -0.97
CA SER A 14 13.17 -7.97 -1.89
C SER A 14 12.95 -8.46 -3.32
N PHE A 15 11.97 -9.34 -3.55
CA PHE A 15 11.57 -9.80 -4.89
C PHE A 15 10.83 -8.73 -5.70
N LYS A 16 10.36 -7.63 -5.07
CA LYS A 16 9.65 -6.53 -5.75
C LYS A 16 10.62 -5.66 -6.55
N ASP A 17 10.25 -5.36 -7.76
CA ASP A 17 10.95 -4.40 -8.62
C ASP A 17 10.32 -3.02 -8.47
N TYR A 18 10.60 -2.35 -7.32
CA TYR A 18 10.06 -1.03 -7.03
C TYR A 18 10.33 0.03 -8.11
N PRO A 19 11.53 0.09 -8.74
CA PRO A 19 11.77 0.98 -9.86
C PRO A 19 10.81 0.77 -11.04
N LYS A 20 10.59 -0.50 -11.43
CA LYS A 20 9.69 -0.84 -12.53
C LYS A 20 8.23 -0.58 -12.20
N GLU A 21 7.81 -0.91 -10.98
CA GLU A 21 6.46 -0.62 -10.49
C GLU A 21 6.19 0.90 -10.47
N ALA A 22 7.11 1.68 -9.91
CA ALA A 22 6.99 3.14 -9.84
C ALA A 22 6.98 3.79 -11.22
N GLN A 23 7.80 3.29 -12.17
CA GLN A 23 7.80 3.76 -13.56
C GLN A 23 6.43 3.52 -14.21
N ARG A 24 5.85 2.33 -14.04
CA ARG A 24 4.52 2.00 -14.58
C ARG A 24 3.43 2.90 -13.99
N ILE A 25 3.46 3.12 -12.67
CA ILE A 25 2.51 3.99 -11.98
C ILE A 25 2.68 5.45 -12.45
N HIS A 26 3.91 5.93 -12.60
CA HIS A 26 4.19 7.27 -13.12
C HIS A 26 3.60 7.47 -14.52
N GLU A 27 3.79 6.54 -15.45
CA GLU A 27 3.20 6.61 -16.80
C GLU A 27 1.67 6.70 -16.77
N VAL A 28 1.04 5.94 -15.87
CA VAL A 28 -0.41 6.01 -15.65
C VAL A 28 -0.81 7.37 -15.09
N ILE A 29 -0.10 7.89 -14.09
CA ILE A 29 -0.37 9.21 -13.52
C ILE A 29 -0.24 10.29 -14.60
N GLU A 30 0.85 10.32 -15.37
CA GLU A 30 1.10 11.31 -16.43
C GLU A 30 -0.01 11.37 -17.47
N SER A 31 -0.58 10.21 -17.82
CA SER A 31 -1.66 10.15 -18.81
C SER A 31 -3.00 10.71 -18.33
N HIS A 32 -3.17 10.87 -17.00
CA HIS A 32 -4.42 11.29 -16.37
C HIS A 32 -4.33 12.66 -15.67
N LEU A 33 -3.13 13.10 -15.28
CA LEU A 33 -2.92 14.30 -14.46
C LEU A 33 -3.24 15.57 -15.24
N LYS A 34 -4.10 16.41 -14.65
CA LYS A 34 -4.56 17.68 -15.24
C LYS A 34 -4.37 18.90 -14.33
N SER A 35 -3.94 18.70 -13.07
CA SER A 35 -3.74 19.78 -12.10
C SER A 35 -2.54 20.69 -12.39
N GLY A 36 -1.57 20.19 -13.17
CA GLY A 36 -0.38 20.95 -13.58
C GLY A 36 0.70 21.10 -12.52
N GLY A 37 0.57 20.44 -11.36
CA GLY A 37 1.57 20.39 -10.32
C GLY A 37 2.22 18.99 -10.20
N ASN A 38 3.13 18.82 -9.24
CA ASN A 38 3.89 17.59 -9.03
C ASN A 38 4.03 17.20 -7.56
N ASP A 39 3.12 17.64 -6.68
CA ASP A 39 3.10 17.18 -5.29
C ASP A 39 2.40 15.82 -5.20
N LEU A 40 3.05 14.82 -4.63
CA LEU A 40 2.52 13.47 -4.46
C LEU A 40 2.54 13.06 -2.99
N VAL A 41 1.44 12.49 -2.49
CA VAL A 41 1.41 11.78 -1.21
C VAL A 41 1.15 10.30 -1.43
N ASP A 42 2.00 9.46 -0.85
CA ASP A 42 1.80 8.01 -0.76
C ASP A 42 1.23 7.64 0.61
N VAL A 43 0.03 7.07 0.62
CA VAL A 43 -0.71 6.72 1.84
C VAL A 43 -0.52 5.24 2.13
N ALA A 44 -0.14 4.91 3.36
CA ALA A 44 0.43 3.66 3.80
C ALA A 44 1.78 3.38 3.09
N CYS A 45 2.66 4.37 3.13
CA CYS A 45 3.94 4.36 2.39
C CYS A 45 4.95 3.33 2.93
N GLY A 46 4.73 2.78 4.11
CA GLY A 46 5.59 1.78 4.73
C GLY A 46 7.03 2.28 4.89
N THR A 47 8.00 1.49 4.42
CA THR A 47 9.43 1.83 4.43
C THR A 47 9.84 2.85 3.36
N GLY A 48 8.87 3.40 2.60
CA GLY A 48 9.10 4.45 1.61
C GLY A 48 9.76 4.00 0.30
N LYS A 49 9.77 2.71 -0.03
CA LYS A 49 10.43 2.23 -1.26
C LYS A 49 9.81 2.81 -2.54
N HIS A 50 8.49 2.77 -2.70
CA HIS A 50 7.83 3.45 -3.82
C HIS A 50 8.02 4.95 -3.75
N LEU A 51 7.87 5.53 -2.56
CA LEU A 51 8.02 6.96 -2.34
C LEU A 51 9.40 7.47 -2.78
N PHE A 52 10.47 6.72 -2.47
CA PHE A 52 11.82 7.04 -2.91
C PHE A 52 11.93 7.03 -4.44
N GLU A 53 11.35 6.04 -5.11
CA GLU A 53 11.36 5.98 -6.57
C GLU A 53 10.60 7.16 -7.20
N PHE A 54 9.48 7.59 -6.59
CA PHE A 54 8.69 8.73 -7.05
C PHE A 54 9.42 10.08 -6.93
N THR A 55 10.47 10.21 -6.10
CA THR A 55 11.28 11.44 -6.03
C THR A 55 11.89 11.86 -7.37
N LYS A 56 11.96 10.95 -8.34
CA LYS A 56 12.46 11.22 -9.69
C LYS A 56 11.56 12.19 -10.47
N TRP A 57 10.27 12.27 -10.10
CA TRP A 57 9.25 13.01 -10.85
C TRP A 57 8.42 13.96 -9.99
N PHE A 58 8.32 13.67 -8.69
CA PHE A 58 7.40 14.36 -7.78
C PHE A 58 8.10 14.92 -6.55
N ASN A 59 7.51 15.98 -5.98
CA ASN A 59 7.72 16.36 -4.60
C ASN A 59 6.91 15.41 -3.72
N VAL A 60 7.58 14.52 -3.03
CA VAL A 60 6.91 13.41 -2.33
C VAL A 60 6.64 13.70 -0.87
N TYR A 61 5.52 13.17 -0.39
CA TYR A 61 5.11 13.12 1.01
C TYR A 61 4.62 11.70 1.33
N GLY A 62 4.89 11.20 2.53
CA GLY A 62 4.46 9.87 2.97
C GLY A 62 3.55 9.94 4.18
N VAL A 63 2.53 9.09 4.21
CA VAL A 63 1.68 8.87 5.38
C VAL A 63 1.70 7.38 5.71
N ASP A 64 1.95 7.04 6.96
CA ASP A 64 1.79 5.67 7.45
C ASP A 64 1.31 5.70 8.91
N ILE A 65 0.62 4.65 9.33
CA ILE A 65 0.14 4.51 10.70
C ILE A 65 1.22 3.94 11.63
N ASP A 66 2.26 3.33 11.06
CA ASP A 66 3.33 2.69 11.82
C ASP A 66 4.59 3.58 11.88
N PRO A 67 4.91 4.17 13.06
CA PRO A 67 6.07 5.04 13.21
C PRO A 67 7.40 4.32 12.98
N GLU A 68 7.49 3.00 13.21
CA GLU A 68 8.73 2.26 12.96
C GLU A 68 9.01 2.14 11.45
N LEU A 69 7.98 1.98 10.62
CA LEU A 69 8.12 2.01 9.16
C LEU A 69 8.51 3.41 8.69
N LEU A 70 7.88 4.46 9.21
CA LEU A 70 8.24 5.85 8.88
C LEU A 70 9.68 6.19 9.26
N LYS A 71 10.17 5.67 10.38
CA LYS A 71 11.56 5.82 10.79
C LYS A 71 12.54 5.18 9.77
N ILE A 72 12.17 4.06 9.16
CA ILE A 72 12.97 3.47 8.07
C ILE A 72 12.89 4.37 6.82
N ALA A 73 11.68 4.85 6.48
CA ALA A 73 11.46 5.74 5.35
C ALA A 73 12.24 7.07 5.48
N SER A 74 12.48 7.57 6.69
CA SER A 74 13.23 8.82 6.94
C SER A 74 14.72 8.73 6.57
N GLY A 75 15.26 7.55 6.27
CA GLY A 75 16.60 7.41 5.73
C GLY A 75 16.76 8.05 4.34
N PRO A 76 15.94 7.69 3.35
CA PRO A 76 15.97 8.28 2.01
C PRO A 76 15.06 9.52 1.82
N ILE A 77 14.02 9.71 2.66
CA ILE A 77 13.05 10.80 2.56
C ILE A 77 13.21 11.75 3.75
N GLN A 78 13.11 13.06 3.51
CA GLN A 78 13.18 14.06 4.57
C GLN A 78 12.07 13.84 5.61
N GLU A 79 12.41 13.82 6.89
CA GLU A 79 11.48 13.47 7.99
C GLU A 79 10.25 14.39 8.04
N GLU A 80 10.43 15.68 7.76
CA GLU A 80 9.34 16.67 7.70
C GLU A 80 8.31 16.45 6.58
N ARG A 81 8.56 15.50 5.69
CA ARG A 81 7.65 15.06 4.63
C ARG A 81 6.94 13.76 4.96
N LEU A 82 7.17 13.19 6.14
CA LEU A 82 6.58 11.96 6.61
C LEU A 82 5.61 12.25 7.76
N TYR A 83 4.42 11.72 7.68
CA TYR A 83 3.32 11.98 8.60
C TYR A 83 2.83 10.66 9.19
N GLU A 84 2.81 10.55 10.50
CA GLU A 84 2.10 9.47 11.17
C GLU A 84 0.58 9.73 11.09
N GLY A 85 -0.18 8.76 10.56
CA GLY A 85 -1.62 8.93 10.41
C GLY A 85 -2.35 7.71 9.86
N ASP A 86 -3.60 7.59 10.27
CA ASP A 86 -4.55 6.61 9.75
C ASP A 86 -5.13 7.10 8.42
N MET A 87 -5.17 6.24 7.39
CA MET A 87 -5.68 6.59 6.07
C MET A 87 -7.12 7.11 6.08
N ARG A 88 -7.90 6.79 7.13
CA ARG A 88 -9.28 7.27 7.32
C ARG A 88 -9.37 8.71 7.82
N THR A 89 -8.30 9.25 8.44
CA THR A 89 -8.39 10.49 9.22
C THR A 89 -7.18 11.42 9.16
N PHE A 90 -6.09 11.04 8.49
CA PHE A 90 -4.90 11.89 8.41
C PHE A 90 -5.20 13.27 7.80
N GLU A 91 -4.38 14.26 8.16
CA GLU A 91 -4.47 15.64 7.68
C GLU A 91 -3.09 16.15 7.28
N LEU A 92 -2.96 16.66 6.04
CA LEU A 92 -1.72 17.26 5.57
C LEU A 92 -1.68 18.77 5.78
N GLY A 93 -2.85 19.43 5.90
CA GLY A 93 -2.96 20.89 5.91
C GLY A 93 -2.84 21.56 4.54
N PHE A 94 -2.59 20.79 3.48
CA PHE A 94 -2.48 21.25 2.08
C PHE A 94 -3.05 20.20 1.12
N LYS A 95 -3.18 20.58 -0.16
CA LYS A 95 -3.62 19.67 -1.22
C LYS A 95 -2.48 19.34 -2.15
N VAL A 96 -2.53 18.11 -2.70
CA VAL A 96 -1.52 17.54 -3.60
C VAL A 96 -2.11 17.30 -4.99
N ASP A 97 -1.26 17.05 -5.95
CA ASP A 97 -1.63 16.72 -7.32
C ASP A 97 -1.91 15.23 -7.50
N VAL A 98 -1.23 14.40 -6.72
CA VAL A 98 -1.33 12.95 -6.78
C VAL A 98 -1.47 12.36 -5.38
N VAL A 99 -2.38 11.40 -5.24
CA VAL A 99 -2.47 10.52 -4.07
C VAL A 99 -2.27 9.09 -4.55
N THR A 100 -1.40 8.34 -3.88
CA THR A 100 -1.24 6.90 -4.11
C THR A 100 -1.58 6.11 -2.86
N CYS A 101 -2.15 4.91 -3.03
CA CYS A 101 -2.33 3.90 -1.98
C CYS A 101 -2.04 2.53 -2.61
N LEU A 102 -0.84 2.03 -2.41
CA LEU A 102 -0.27 0.93 -3.18
C LEU A 102 -0.16 -0.35 -2.36
N PHE A 103 0.21 -1.43 -3.04
CA PHE A 103 0.47 -2.73 -2.47
C PHE A 103 -0.67 -3.24 -1.58
N SER A 104 -1.90 -3.01 -2.04
CA SER A 104 -3.14 -3.48 -1.38
C SER A 104 -3.39 -2.92 0.03
N SER A 105 -2.74 -1.81 0.40
CA SER A 105 -2.84 -1.25 1.76
C SER A 105 -4.25 -0.82 2.12
N VAL A 106 -5.08 -0.41 1.14
CA VAL A 106 -6.49 -0.07 1.35
C VAL A 106 -7.30 -1.22 1.93
N ALA A 107 -6.90 -2.47 1.69
CA ALA A 107 -7.61 -3.65 2.19
C ALA A 107 -7.46 -3.88 3.70
N TYR A 108 -6.57 -3.17 4.39
CA TYR A 108 -6.59 -3.13 5.86
C TYR A 108 -7.87 -2.50 6.43
N MET A 109 -8.66 -1.85 5.59
CA MET A 109 -10.05 -1.50 5.88
C MET A 109 -10.90 -2.76 5.71
N THR A 110 -11.38 -3.34 6.81
CA THR A 110 -12.05 -4.65 6.79
C THR A 110 -13.54 -4.58 6.50
N THR A 111 -14.10 -3.37 6.47
CA THR A 111 -15.49 -3.11 6.12
C THR A 111 -15.60 -2.11 4.98
N LEU A 112 -16.68 -2.20 4.20
CA LEU A 112 -16.96 -1.27 3.09
C LEU A 112 -17.05 0.19 3.58
N ASP A 113 -17.63 0.41 4.77
CA ASP A 113 -17.73 1.74 5.38
C ASP A 113 -16.35 2.32 5.72
N GLU A 114 -15.43 1.53 6.26
CA GLU A 114 -14.06 1.97 6.51
C GLU A 114 -13.30 2.25 5.22
N MET A 115 -13.47 1.40 4.21
CA MET A 115 -12.84 1.59 2.89
C MET A 115 -13.34 2.89 2.24
N ARG A 116 -14.66 3.16 2.24
CA ARG A 116 -15.23 4.42 1.75
C ARG A 116 -14.71 5.63 2.52
N LYS A 117 -14.59 5.55 3.85
CA LYS A 117 -13.99 6.62 4.67
C LYS A 117 -12.55 6.89 4.30
N ALA A 118 -11.75 5.84 4.12
CA ALA A 118 -10.34 5.97 3.72
C ALA A 118 -10.20 6.61 2.33
N VAL A 119 -10.97 6.14 1.34
CA VAL A 119 -11.01 6.71 -0.01
C VAL A 119 -11.43 8.18 0.04
N ALA A 120 -12.51 8.53 0.75
CA ALA A 120 -12.97 9.91 0.88
C ALA A 120 -11.91 10.81 1.54
N ASN A 121 -11.22 10.31 2.56
CA ASN A 121 -10.15 11.06 3.21
C ASN A 121 -8.97 11.30 2.27
N MET A 122 -8.54 10.30 1.51
CA MET A 122 -7.48 10.42 0.51
C MET A 122 -7.86 11.41 -0.60
N VAL A 123 -9.05 11.28 -1.18
CA VAL A 123 -9.53 12.12 -2.29
C VAL A 123 -9.73 13.59 -1.89
N ARG A 124 -10.06 13.88 -0.62
CA ARG A 124 -10.21 15.27 -0.17
C ARG A 124 -8.90 16.07 -0.24
N HIS A 125 -7.73 15.40 -0.17
CA HIS A 125 -6.42 16.03 -0.31
C HIS A 125 -6.02 16.34 -1.76
N LEU A 126 -6.76 15.85 -2.77
CA LEU A 126 -6.49 16.16 -4.17
C LEU A 126 -6.89 17.59 -4.54
N LYS A 127 -6.05 18.22 -5.33
CA LYS A 127 -6.39 19.43 -6.11
C LYS A 127 -7.37 19.07 -7.23
N PRO A 128 -8.18 20.03 -7.77
CA PRO A 128 -8.94 19.82 -9.00
C PRO A 128 -8.00 19.39 -10.15
N GLY A 129 -8.38 18.37 -10.91
CA GLY A 129 -7.55 17.76 -11.95
C GLY A 129 -6.44 16.85 -11.44
N GLY A 130 -6.37 16.62 -10.13
CA GLY A 130 -5.44 15.69 -9.51
C GLY A 130 -5.85 14.21 -9.68
N VAL A 131 -4.92 13.30 -9.46
CA VAL A 131 -5.08 11.86 -9.70
C VAL A 131 -4.96 11.07 -8.41
N PHE A 132 -5.89 10.15 -8.18
CA PHE A 132 -5.81 9.12 -7.15
C PHE A 132 -5.53 7.77 -7.78
N VAL A 133 -4.46 7.11 -7.34
CA VAL A 133 -4.06 5.77 -7.78
C VAL A 133 -4.16 4.80 -6.61
N MET A 134 -4.94 3.74 -6.78
CA MET A 134 -5.16 2.75 -5.73
C MET A 134 -4.97 1.33 -6.26
N GLU A 135 -4.09 0.56 -5.62
CA GLU A 135 -3.91 -0.87 -5.90
C GLU A 135 -4.79 -1.70 -4.96
N PRO A 136 -5.75 -2.49 -5.50
CA PRO A 136 -6.62 -3.32 -4.70
C PRO A 136 -5.89 -4.54 -4.12
N PHE A 137 -6.55 -5.22 -3.20
CA PHE A 137 -6.22 -6.59 -2.81
C PHE A 137 -6.90 -7.59 -3.74
N LEU A 138 -6.78 -8.87 -3.43
CA LEU A 138 -7.49 -9.92 -4.14
C LEU A 138 -9.01 -9.77 -3.98
N TYR A 139 -9.74 -10.07 -5.04
CA TYR A 139 -11.20 -10.05 -5.03
C TYR A 139 -11.76 -11.32 -4.38
N PRO A 140 -13.02 -11.30 -3.88
CA PRO A 140 -13.67 -12.49 -3.30
C PRO A 140 -13.60 -13.72 -4.22
N GLU A 141 -13.70 -13.51 -5.54
CA GLU A 141 -13.71 -14.56 -6.56
C GLU A 141 -12.32 -15.21 -6.76
N SER A 142 -11.25 -14.48 -6.45
CA SER A 142 -9.87 -14.95 -6.57
C SER A 142 -9.26 -15.41 -5.25
N TRP A 143 -9.92 -15.13 -4.13
CA TRP A 143 -9.44 -15.56 -2.82
C TRP A 143 -9.68 -17.05 -2.59
N THR A 144 -8.66 -17.75 -2.12
CA THR A 144 -8.72 -19.19 -1.84
C THR A 144 -8.39 -19.47 -0.38
N PRO A 145 -9.37 -19.70 0.50
CA PRO A 145 -9.12 -20.15 1.86
C PRO A 145 -8.40 -21.50 1.89
N GLY A 146 -7.51 -21.69 2.85
CA GLY A 146 -6.71 -22.91 3.00
C GLY A 146 -5.44 -22.96 2.17
N PHE A 147 -5.17 -21.95 1.32
CA PHE A 147 -3.94 -21.89 0.54
C PHE A 147 -2.73 -21.74 1.46
N LEU A 148 -1.70 -22.55 1.21
CA LEU A 148 -0.42 -22.49 1.92
C LEU A 148 0.59 -21.72 1.10
N HIS A 149 1.18 -20.70 1.70
CA HIS A 149 2.22 -19.89 1.08
C HIS A 149 3.53 -20.02 1.88
N PHE A 150 4.62 -20.12 1.16
CA PHE A 150 5.98 -20.14 1.71
C PHE A 150 6.83 -19.08 1.02
N LEU A 151 7.61 -18.37 1.82
CA LEU A 151 8.61 -17.41 1.36
C LEU A 151 9.86 -17.58 2.23
N HIS A 152 11.05 -17.40 1.64
CA HIS A 152 12.29 -17.38 2.40
C HIS A 152 13.18 -16.21 1.99
N VAL A 153 14.01 -15.78 2.93
CA VAL A 153 15.14 -14.86 2.73
C VAL A 153 16.41 -15.64 3.07
N ASP A 154 17.40 -15.58 2.19
CA ASP A 154 18.68 -16.27 2.35
C ASP A 154 19.84 -15.32 2.07
N GLU A 155 20.12 -14.43 3.03
CA GLU A 155 21.22 -13.48 3.02
C GLU A 155 22.33 -13.91 4.00
N PRO A 156 23.57 -13.44 3.87
CA PRO A 156 24.68 -13.87 4.74
C PRO A 156 24.38 -13.75 6.24
N GLU A 157 23.77 -12.66 6.67
CA GLU A 157 23.52 -12.33 8.09
C GLU A 157 22.04 -12.39 8.48
N LEU A 158 21.15 -12.75 7.53
CA LEU A 158 19.70 -12.82 7.75
C LEU A 158 19.10 -14.02 7.03
N LYS A 159 18.45 -14.89 7.77
CA LYS A 159 17.67 -16.02 7.25
C LYS A 159 16.25 -15.90 7.74
N ILE A 160 15.28 -15.96 6.85
CA ILE A 160 13.86 -15.94 7.23
C ILE A 160 13.15 -17.07 6.49
N ALA A 161 12.39 -17.87 7.22
CA ALA A 161 11.38 -18.75 6.67
C ALA A 161 10.01 -18.22 7.12
N ARG A 162 9.15 -17.82 6.18
CA ARG A 162 7.77 -17.39 6.45
C ARG A 162 6.81 -18.38 5.83
N MET A 163 5.92 -18.92 6.62
CA MET A 163 4.76 -19.68 6.15
C MET A 163 3.48 -18.98 6.53
N SER A 164 2.46 -19.11 5.70
CA SER A 164 1.11 -18.68 6.02
C SER A 164 0.09 -19.64 5.46
N ARG A 165 -1.04 -19.75 6.16
CA ARG A 165 -2.26 -20.37 5.68
C ARG A 165 -3.33 -19.30 5.59
N SER A 166 -3.94 -19.18 4.41
CA SER A 166 -5.04 -18.24 4.21
C SER A 166 -6.33 -18.78 4.85
N GLU A 167 -7.05 -17.90 5.52
CA GLU A 167 -8.36 -18.19 6.12
C GLU A 167 -9.36 -17.11 5.68
N GLN A 168 -10.63 -17.31 5.96
CA GLN A 168 -11.66 -16.33 5.64
C GLN A 168 -12.68 -16.26 6.77
N GLU A 169 -12.97 -15.04 7.23
CA GLU A 169 -13.98 -14.73 8.22
C GLU A 169 -14.99 -13.74 7.60
N GLY A 170 -16.11 -14.28 7.08
CA GLY A 170 -17.09 -13.47 6.34
C GLY A 170 -16.49 -12.83 5.08
N LYS A 171 -16.45 -11.52 5.02
CA LYS A 171 -15.80 -10.73 3.94
C LYS A 171 -14.34 -10.34 4.25
N VAL A 172 -13.69 -11.00 5.21
CA VAL A 172 -12.33 -10.70 5.60
C VAL A 172 -11.41 -11.87 5.28
N ALA A 173 -10.38 -11.62 4.51
CA ALA A 173 -9.25 -12.52 4.32
C ALA A 173 -8.34 -12.46 5.55
N VAL A 174 -7.98 -13.60 6.08
CA VAL A 174 -7.08 -13.71 7.24
C VAL A 174 -5.80 -14.42 6.83
N LEU A 175 -4.67 -13.77 7.05
CA LEU A 175 -3.33 -14.30 6.82
C LEU A 175 -2.61 -14.42 8.16
N ASN A 176 -2.45 -15.66 8.61
CA ASN A 176 -1.63 -15.95 9.78
C ASN A 176 -0.21 -16.26 9.31
N PHE A 177 0.70 -15.33 9.50
CA PHE A 177 2.11 -15.48 9.17
C PHE A 177 2.88 -16.05 10.36
N GLU A 178 3.63 -17.09 10.11
CA GLU A 178 4.59 -17.67 11.04
C GLU A 178 5.99 -17.50 10.48
N TYR A 179 6.87 -16.90 11.28
CA TYR A 179 8.24 -16.61 10.92
C TYR A 179 9.21 -17.36 11.79
N LEU A 180 10.23 -17.96 11.16
CA LEU A 180 11.46 -18.36 11.81
C LEU A 180 12.57 -17.46 11.28
N ILE A 181 13.21 -16.69 12.15
CA ILE A 181 14.15 -15.63 11.80
C ILE A 181 15.50 -15.94 12.45
N GLY A 182 16.54 -16.07 11.64
CA GLY A 182 17.93 -16.20 12.07
C GLY A 182 18.72 -14.95 11.76
N THR A 183 19.41 -14.42 12.76
CA THR A 183 20.33 -13.28 12.66
C THR A 183 21.66 -13.67 13.34
N LEU A 184 22.66 -12.79 13.32
CA LEU A 184 23.92 -13.03 14.05
C LEU A 184 23.71 -13.17 15.57
N ASP A 185 22.63 -12.60 16.13
CA ASP A 185 22.29 -12.67 17.55
C ASP A 185 21.58 -13.98 17.95
N GLY A 186 21.12 -14.77 16.97
CA GLY A 186 20.44 -16.03 17.22
C GLY A 186 19.23 -16.31 16.31
N VAL A 187 18.46 -17.33 16.69
CA VAL A 187 17.25 -17.75 15.96
C VAL A 187 16.04 -17.58 16.86
N PHE A 188 15.01 -16.90 16.35
CA PHE A 188 13.78 -16.65 17.08
C PHE A 188 12.55 -16.82 16.18
N ARG A 189 11.38 -16.95 16.80
CA ARG A 189 10.09 -17.11 16.14
C ARG A 189 9.23 -15.87 16.37
N GLU A 190 8.54 -15.43 15.31
CA GLU A 190 7.52 -14.39 15.36
C GLU A 190 6.26 -14.86 14.65
N SER A 191 5.13 -14.27 15.03
CA SER A 191 3.86 -14.48 14.35
C SER A 191 3.09 -13.18 14.20
N GLU A 192 2.44 -13.01 13.05
CA GLU A 192 1.58 -11.86 12.75
C GLU A 192 0.28 -12.33 12.10
N ARG A 193 -0.83 -11.72 12.51
CA ARG A 193 -2.14 -11.89 11.90
C ARG A 193 -2.50 -10.64 11.11
N HIS A 194 -2.80 -10.83 9.83
CA HIS A 194 -3.26 -9.76 8.94
C HIS A 194 -4.70 -10.04 8.53
N GLU A 195 -5.53 -9.03 8.67
CA GLU A 195 -6.94 -9.04 8.29
C GLU A 195 -7.12 -8.03 7.16
N LEU A 196 -7.67 -8.50 6.02
CA LEU A 196 -7.80 -7.72 4.80
C LEU A 196 -9.22 -7.85 4.27
N GLY A 197 -9.88 -6.74 4.00
CA GLY A 197 -11.21 -6.71 3.40
C GLY A 197 -11.19 -7.31 2.00
N LEU A 198 -12.14 -8.20 1.74
CA LEU A 198 -12.41 -8.74 0.42
C LEU A 198 -13.55 -7.93 -0.21
N PHE A 199 -13.22 -7.02 -1.11
CA PHE A 199 -14.18 -6.19 -1.82
C PHE A 199 -14.22 -6.58 -3.29
N HIS A 200 -15.41 -6.48 -3.90
CA HIS A 200 -15.57 -6.64 -5.35
C HIS A 200 -15.02 -5.40 -6.08
N GLN A 201 -14.67 -5.58 -7.35
CA GLN A 201 -14.15 -4.49 -8.17
C GLN A 201 -15.09 -3.26 -8.17
N ASN A 202 -16.40 -3.47 -8.33
CA ASN A 202 -17.37 -2.39 -8.34
C ASN A 202 -17.46 -1.65 -6.99
N GLU A 203 -17.18 -2.30 -5.84
CA GLU A 203 -17.20 -1.64 -4.52
C GLU A 203 -16.07 -0.59 -4.42
N TYR A 204 -14.90 -0.84 -5.04
CA TYR A 204 -13.82 0.14 -5.14
C TYR A 204 -14.17 1.28 -6.11
N GLU A 205 -14.72 0.96 -7.30
CA GLU A 205 -15.14 1.93 -8.30
C GLU A 205 -16.23 2.87 -7.75
N GLU A 206 -17.23 2.32 -7.04
CA GLU A 206 -18.28 3.08 -6.38
C GLU A 206 -17.71 4.03 -5.32
N ALA A 207 -16.83 3.55 -4.44
CA ALA A 207 -16.23 4.38 -3.39
C ALA A 207 -15.45 5.57 -3.95
N MET A 208 -14.76 5.40 -5.06
CA MET A 208 -14.05 6.49 -5.75
C MET A 208 -15.01 7.44 -6.46
N SER A 209 -16.02 6.90 -7.14
CA SER A 209 -17.03 7.69 -7.89
C SER A 209 -17.92 8.53 -6.96
N GLU A 210 -18.29 7.99 -5.79
CA GLU A 210 -19.01 8.70 -4.73
C GLU A 210 -18.25 9.95 -4.24
N CYS A 211 -16.92 9.95 -4.37
CA CYS A 211 -16.06 11.09 -4.06
C CYS A 211 -15.91 12.10 -5.24
N GLY A 212 -16.65 11.89 -6.33
CA GLY A 212 -16.64 12.77 -7.51
C GLY A 212 -15.48 12.53 -8.48
N LEU A 213 -14.83 11.36 -8.40
CA LEU A 213 -13.78 11.01 -9.36
C LEU A 213 -14.36 10.38 -10.63
N THR A 214 -13.75 10.68 -11.76
CA THR A 214 -13.87 9.86 -12.97
C THR A 214 -12.91 8.72 -12.86
N VAL A 215 -13.39 7.48 -12.85
CA VAL A 215 -12.60 6.28 -12.53
C VAL A 215 -12.30 5.47 -13.79
N ASP A 216 -11.02 5.12 -13.95
CA ASP A 216 -10.51 4.16 -14.91
C ASP A 216 -9.92 2.94 -14.16
N TYR A 217 -9.89 1.78 -14.83
CA TYR A 217 -9.36 0.55 -14.26
C TYR A 217 -8.42 -0.16 -15.23
N ASP A 218 -7.15 -0.33 -14.81
CA ASP A 218 -6.18 -1.20 -15.49
C ASP A 218 -6.25 -2.60 -14.85
N PRO A 219 -6.70 -3.65 -15.58
CA PRO A 219 -6.87 -4.98 -15.01
C PRO A 219 -5.56 -5.70 -14.69
N ILE A 220 -4.43 -5.20 -15.16
CA ILE A 220 -3.12 -5.79 -14.92
C ILE A 220 -2.48 -5.15 -13.67
N GLY A 221 -2.40 -3.81 -13.65
CA GLY A 221 -1.70 -3.08 -12.59
C GLY A 221 -0.21 -3.47 -12.46
N PRO A 222 0.47 -3.01 -11.42
CA PRO A 222 1.90 -3.30 -11.22
C PRO A 222 2.18 -4.75 -10.82
N MET A 223 1.24 -5.42 -10.14
CA MET A 223 1.41 -6.77 -9.59
C MET A 223 0.37 -7.80 -10.06
N GLY A 224 -0.35 -7.53 -11.14
CA GLY A 224 -1.37 -8.45 -11.66
C GLY A 224 -2.68 -8.50 -10.87
N ARG A 225 -2.95 -7.49 -10.02
CA ARG A 225 -4.18 -7.38 -9.20
C ARG A 225 -5.12 -6.29 -9.68
N GLY A 226 -4.71 -5.54 -10.69
CA GLY A 226 -5.39 -4.35 -11.17
C GLY A 226 -4.89 -3.07 -10.52
N LEU A 227 -5.34 -1.95 -11.08
CA LEU A 227 -5.03 -0.61 -10.58
C LEU A 227 -6.21 0.32 -10.90
N PHE A 228 -6.75 0.97 -9.89
CA PHE A 228 -7.76 2.00 -10.07
C PHE A 228 -7.11 3.36 -10.20
N VAL A 229 -7.62 4.17 -11.14
CA VAL A 229 -7.14 5.52 -11.41
C VAL A 229 -8.34 6.46 -11.41
N GLY A 230 -8.38 7.41 -10.50
CA GLY A 230 -9.46 8.38 -10.39
C GLY A 230 -8.97 9.80 -10.64
N VAL A 231 -9.66 10.55 -11.48
CA VAL A 231 -9.38 11.97 -11.78
C VAL A 231 -10.45 12.85 -11.13
N LYS A 232 -9.99 13.84 -10.35
CA LYS A 232 -10.88 14.79 -9.63
C LYS A 232 -11.32 15.96 -10.49
#